data_91861245eacd0b7492553dc49a2891a5
#
_entry.id   91861245eacd0b7492553dc49a2891a5
#
_cell.length_a   1.000
_cell.length_b   1.000
_cell.length_c   1.000
_cell.angle_alpha   90.00
_cell.angle_beta   90.00
_cell.angle_gamma   90.00
#
_symmetry.space_group_name_H-M   'P 1'
#
loop_
_entity.id
_entity.type
_entity.pdbx_description
1 polymer ?
#
loop_
_entity_poly.entity_id
_entity_poly.type
_entity_poly.pdbx_seq_one_letter_code
_entity_poly.pdbx_strand_id
1 'polypeptide(L)'
;MAFTSKLKVRFADIDWARVVYFARFFDFAHRTFEDFFNEHAKLPYAAVLADRKVGFPIVSSTAEFFVPLRLGDTARVQMEVLKLSKRSVTSRFTLYKDETDERCAVIVLKQAAIDTSTFTGTELPDDIHALLSAHLVAA
;
A
#
# COMPACT_ATOMS: atom_id res chain seq x y z
N MET A 1 -3.06 9.61 11.38
CA MET A 1 -3.82 10.02 10.18
C MET A 1 -3.66 8.95 9.12
N ALA A 2 -4.70 8.69 8.37
CA ALA A 2 -4.67 7.67 7.32
C ALA A 2 -4.71 8.34 5.94
N PHE A 3 -4.06 7.72 4.97
CA PHE A 3 -4.23 8.07 3.56
C PHE A 3 -5.24 7.12 2.94
N THR A 4 -6.14 7.64 2.13
CA THR A 4 -7.20 6.86 1.50
C THR A 4 -7.12 6.98 -0.02
N SER A 5 -7.23 5.83 -0.70
CA SER A 5 -7.29 5.74 -2.15
C SER A 5 -8.52 4.92 -2.54
N LYS A 6 -9.07 5.16 -3.74
CA LYS A 6 -10.22 4.42 -4.26
C LYS A 6 -9.85 3.75 -5.57
N LEU A 7 -10.19 2.48 -5.68
CA LEU A 7 -9.88 1.66 -6.84
C LEU A 7 -11.15 0.94 -7.30
N LYS A 8 -11.54 1.16 -8.55
CA LYS A 8 -12.68 0.47 -9.15
C LYS A 8 -12.29 -0.97 -9.46
N VAL A 9 -13.09 -1.94 -9.03
CA VAL A 9 -12.89 -3.34 -9.38
C VAL A 9 -13.22 -3.53 -10.85
N ARG A 10 -12.29 -4.07 -11.61
CA ARG A 10 -12.41 -4.27 -13.05
C ARG A 10 -12.44 -5.75 -13.39
N PHE A 11 -12.81 -6.06 -14.61
CA PHE A 11 -12.90 -7.43 -15.09
C PHE A 11 -11.61 -8.22 -14.90
N ALA A 12 -10.46 -7.59 -15.10
CA ALA A 12 -9.17 -8.24 -14.91
C ALA A 12 -8.87 -8.62 -13.45
N ASP A 13 -9.61 -8.05 -12.51
CA ASP A 13 -9.37 -8.28 -11.08
C ASP A 13 -10.13 -9.49 -10.54
N ILE A 14 -11.16 -9.94 -11.26
CA ILE A 14 -12.03 -11.03 -10.78
C ILE A 14 -11.60 -12.38 -11.34
N ASP A 15 -11.93 -13.43 -10.62
CA ASP A 15 -11.69 -14.81 -11.02
C ASP A 15 -12.98 -15.52 -11.45
N TRP A 16 -12.89 -16.82 -11.66
CA TRP A 16 -14.02 -17.63 -12.10
C TRP A 16 -15.17 -17.68 -11.09
N ALA A 17 -14.88 -17.39 -9.80
CA ALA A 17 -15.89 -17.29 -8.75
C ALA A 17 -16.61 -15.93 -8.76
N ARG A 18 -16.27 -15.04 -9.69
CA ARG A 18 -16.87 -13.71 -9.87
C ARG A 18 -16.58 -12.73 -8.73
N VAL A 19 -15.51 -12.97 -8.00
CA VAL A 19 -15.03 -12.08 -6.95
C VAL A 19 -13.58 -11.72 -7.24
N VAL A 20 -13.09 -10.65 -6.61
CA VAL A 20 -11.70 -10.27 -6.73
C VAL A 20 -10.81 -11.44 -6.29
N TYR A 21 -9.90 -11.82 -7.16
CA TYR A 21 -8.93 -12.87 -6.88
C TYR A 21 -8.04 -12.43 -5.70
N PHE A 22 -7.84 -13.31 -4.72
CA PHE A 22 -7.19 -12.93 -3.47
C PHE A 22 -5.84 -12.24 -3.66
N ALA A 23 -5.06 -12.63 -4.66
CA ALA A 23 -3.75 -12.02 -4.92
C ALA A 23 -3.86 -10.54 -5.34
N ARG A 24 -4.99 -10.13 -5.92
CA ARG A 24 -5.22 -8.74 -6.32
C ARG A 24 -5.34 -7.80 -5.14
N PHE A 25 -5.71 -8.30 -3.97
CA PHE A 25 -5.76 -7.46 -2.77
C PHE A 25 -4.37 -6.91 -2.43
N PHE A 26 -3.33 -7.71 -2.65
CA PHE A 26 -1.95 -7.25 -2.46
C PHE A 26 -1.57 -6.18 -3.49
N ASP A 27 -2.03 -6.31 -4.72
CA ASP A 27 -1.86 -5.31 -5.76
C ASP A 27 -2.57 -3.99 -5.37
N PHE A 28 -3.78 -4.07 -4.88
CA PHE A 28 -4.53 -2.90 -4.41
C PHE A 28 -3.80 -2.19 -3.27
N ALA A 29 -3.25 -2.94 -2.34
CA ALA A 29 -2.47 -2.38 -1.24
C ALA A 29 -1.22 -1.68 -1.76
N HIS A 30 -0.49 -2.30 -2.67
CA HIS A 30 0.72 -1.71 -3.25
C HIS A 30 0.41 -0.49 -4.10
N ARG A 31 -0.68 -0.50 -4.85
CA ARG A 31 -1.13 0.68 -5.61
C ARG A 31 -1.44 1.85 -4.69
N THR A 32 -2.01 1.59 -3.54
CA THR A 32 -2.28 2.62 -2.54
C THR A 32 -0.99 3.20 -1.98
N PHE A 33 0.01 2.37 -1.76
CA PHE A 33 1.34 2.82 -1.37
C PHE A 33 1.95 3.75 -2.43
N GLU A 34 1.82 3.40 -3.69
CA GLU A 34 2.24 4.22 -4.82
C GLU A 34 1.47 5.53 -4.89
N ASP A 35 0.15 5.46 -4.75
CA ASP A 35 -0.75 6.63 -4.74
C ASP A 35 -0.40 7.59 -3.60
N PHE A 36 0.04 7.06 -2.46
CA PHE A 36 0.48 7.87 -1.34
C PHE A 36 1.60 8.83 -1.77
N PHE A 37 2.58 8.33 -2.50
CA PHE A 37 3.66 9.17 -3.02
C PHE A 37 3.18 10.11 -4.11
N ASN A 38 2.44 9.58 -5.09
CA ASN A 38 2.03 10.36 -6.26
C ASN A 38 1.04 11.47 -5.90
N GLU A 39 0.05 11.15 -5.07
CA GLU A 39 -1.08 12.04 -4.82
C GLU A 39 -0.94 12.84 -3.52
N HIS A 40 -0.61 12.17 -2.42
CA HIS A 40 -0.58 12.81 -1.11
C HIS A 40 0.74 13.52 -0.85
N ALA A 41 1.85 12.83 -1.03
CA ALA A 41 3.18 13.41 -0.80
C ALA A 41 3.64 14.31 -1.94
N LYS A 42 3.00 14.20 -3.10
CA LYS A 42 3.36 14.93 -4.33
C LYS A 42 4.81 14.71 -4.73
N LEU A 43 5.30 13.50 -4.47
CA LEU A 43 6.62 13.04 -4.85
C LEU A 43 6.42 11.84 -5.78
N PRO A 44 6.49 12.00 -7.11
CA PRO A 44 6.19 10.91 -8.04
C PRO A 44 6.97 9.66 -7.70
N TYR A 45 6.28 8.52 -7.60
CA TYR A 45 6.93 7.26 -7.23
C TYR A 45 8.03 6.87 -8.21
N ALA A 46 7.82 7.18 -9.50
CA ALA A 46 8.86 6.98 -10.52
C ALA A 46 10.15 7.75 -10.20
N ALA A 47 10.04 8.96 -9.66
CA ALA A 47 11.19 9.76 -9.26
C ALA A 47 11.88 9.18 -8.01
N VAL A 48 11.11 8.61 -7.09
CA VAL A 48 11.67 7.93 -5.91
C VAL A 48 12.57 6.79 -6.37
N LEU A 49 12.09 5.98 -7.30
CA LEU A 49 12.85 4.84 -7.83
C LEU A 49 14.03 5.26 -8.68
N ALA A 50 13.82 6.18 -9.63
CA ALA A 50 14.82 6.53 -10.65
C ALA A 50 15.80 7.60 -10.17
N ASP A 51 15.28 8.69 -9.62
CA ASP A 51 16.10 9.85 -9.23
C ASP A 51 16.68 9.71 -7.83
N ARG A 52 15.85 9.28 -6.88
CA ARG A 52 16.27 9.08 -5.49
C ARG A 52 16.93 7.72 -5.30
N LYS A 53 16.72 6.80 -6.24
CA LYS A 53 17.29 5.44 -6.25
C LYS A 53 16.94 4.64 -5.00
N VAL A 54 15.71 4.82 -4.51
CA VAL A 54 15.19 4.10 -3.36
C VAL A 54 14.06 3.19 -3.81
N GLY A 55 14.16 1.90 -3.49
CA GLY A 55 13.11 0.93 -3.73
C GLY A 55 12.59 0.38 -2.41
N PHE A 56 11.40 -0.22 -2.46
CA PHE A 56 10.71 -0.73 -1.27
C PHE A 56 10.25 -2.18 -1.49
N PRO A 57 11.18 -3.13 -1.62
CA PRO A 57 10.77 -4.54 -1.73
C PRO A 57 10.01 -4.98 -0.50
N ILE A 58 9.02 -5.85 -0.73
CA ILE A 58 8.22 -6.43 0.35
C ILE A 58 9.01 -7.58 0.94
N VAL A 59 9.23 -7.53 2.25
CA VAL A 59 9.96 -8.59 2.98
C VAL A 59 9.04 -9.45 3.83
N SER A 60 7.81 -8.97 4.10
CA SER A 60 6.80 -9.72 4.85
C SER A 60 5.43 -9.21 4.45
N SER A 61 4.46 -10.12 4.36
CA SER A 61 3.08 -9.75 4.08
C SER A 61 2.14 -10.70 4.82
N THR A 62 1.05 -10.12 5.35
CA THR A 62 -0.06 -10.89 5.92
C THR A 62 -1.36 -10.36 5.37
N ALA A 63 -2.38 -11.20 5.34
CA ALA A 63 -3.69 -10.82 4.85
C ALA A 63 -4.78 -11.54 5.60
N GLU A 64 -5.87 -10.83 5.87
CA GLU A 64 -7.11 -11.40 6.38
C GLU A 64 -8.24 -10.92 5.46
N PHE A 65 -9.16 -11.81 5.14
CA PHE A 65 -10.26 -11.55 4.21
C PHE A 65 -11.59 -11.71 4.93
N PHE A 66 -12.55 -10.82 4.65
CA PHE A 66 -13.85 -10.78 5.31
C PHE A 66 -15.01 -10.86 4.32
N VAL A 67 -15.22 -9.79 3.57
CA VAL A 67 -16.32 -9.67 2.62
C VAL A 67 -15.75 -9.59 1.20
N PRO A 68 -16.30 -10.35 0.23
CA PRO A 68 -15.77 -10.31 -1.13
C PRO A 68 -16.06 -8.98 -1.84
N LEU A 69 -15.17 -8.61 -2.73
CA LEU A 69 -15.38 -7.52 -3.69
C LEU A 69 -15.72 -8.12 -5.05
N ARG A 70 -16.65 -7.50 -5.75
CA ARG A 70 -17.16 -7.97 -7.04
C ARG A 70 -16.91 -6.93 -8.13
N LEU A 71 -17.07 -7.36 -9.37
CA LEU A 71 -16.97 -6.47 -10.52
C LEU A 71 -17.94 -5.29 -10.37
N GLY A 72 -17.42 -4.09 -10.54
CA GLY A 72 -18.20 -2.86 -10.43
C GLY A 72 -18.20 -2.24 -9.04
N ASP A 73 -17.77 -2.98 -8.00
CA ASP A 73 -17.58 -2.40 -6.67
C ASP A 73 -16.39 -1.44 -6.69
N THR A 74 -16.35 -0.55 -5.73
CA THR A 74 -15.20 0.33 -5.49
C THR A 74 -14.52 -0.09 -4.20
N ALA A 75 -13.24 -0.40 -4.28
CA ALA A 75 -12.42 -0.65 -3.10
C ALA A 75 -11.91 0.68 -2.57
N ARG A 76 -12.24 1.01 -1.33
CA ARG A 76 -11.66 2.14 -0.61
C ARG A 76 -10.56 1.59 0.27
N VAL A 77 -9.33 1.99 0.00
CA VAL A 77 -8.15 1.48 0.70
C VAL A 77 -7.61 2.55 1.62
N GLN A 78 -7.54 2.23 2.89
CA GLN A 78 -7.01 3.13 3.92
C GLN A 78 -5.63 2.64 4.32
N MET A 79 -4.64 3.50 4.18
CA MET A 79 -3.25 3.19 4.53
C MET A 79 -2.85 3.88 5.81
N GLU A 80 -2.30 3.10 6.75
CA GLU A 80 -1.72 3.59 7.99
C GLU A 80 -0.35 2.98 8.18
N VAL A 81 0.56 3.71 8.80
CA VAL A 81 1.90 3.18 9.12
C VAL A 81 1.87 2.63 10.53
N LEU A 82 2.21 1.36 10.70
CA LEU A 82 2.24 0.68 12.00
C LEU A 82 3.58 0.80 12.69
N LYS A 83 4.66 0.67 11.91
CA LYS A 83 6.04 0.75 12.40
C LYS A 83 6.89 1.45 11.36
N LEU A 84 7.83 2.24 11.85
CA LEU A 84 8.76 2.95 11.00
C LEU A 84 10.13 2.91 11.65
N SER A 85 11.12 2.43 10.90
CA SER A 85 12.51 2.46 11.31
C SER A 85 13.33 3.27 10.32
N LYS A 86 14.62 3.35 10.53
CA LYS A 86 15.51 4.05 9.58
C LYS A 86 15.57 3.36 8.22
N ARG A 87 15.29 2.05 8.16
CA ARG A 87 15.49 1.22 6.97
C ARG A 87 14.26 0.44 6.52
N SER A 88 13.12 0.62 7.19
CA SER A 88 11.91 -0.13 6.85
C SER A 88 10.66 0.57 7.27
N VAL A 89 9.56 0.21 6.62
CA VAL A 89 8.22 0.67 6.96
C VAL A 89 7.27 -0.52 6.95
N THR A 90 6.41 -0.59 7.96
CA THR A 90 5.33 -1.56 8.04
C THR A 90 4.02 -0.80 7.98
N SER A 91 3.22 -1.07 6.96
CA SER A 91 1.96 -0.39 6.74
C SER A 91 0.80 -1.36 6.79
N ARG A 92 -0.34 -0.88 7.28
CA ARG A 92 -1.60 -1.61 7.25
C ARG A 92 -2.51 -0.97 6.22
N PHE A 93 -3.04 -1.80 5.34
CA PHE A 93 -4.00 -1.40 4.32
C PHE A 93 -5.33 -2.07 4.64
N THR A 94 -6.32 -1.28 4.99
CA THR A 94 -7.66 -1.78 5.26
C THR A 94 -8.52 -1.47 4.04
N LEU A 95 -9.11 -2.51 3.46
CA LEU A 95 -9.92 -2.38 2.25
C LEU A 95 -11.39 -2.49 2.62
N TYR A 96 -12.17 -1.51 2.16
CA TYR A 96 -13.61 -1.44 2.36
C TYR A 96 -14.33 -1.46 1.03
N LYS A 97 -15.51 -2.04 1.02
CA LYS A 97 -16.45 -1.81 -0.08
C LYS A 97 -17.03 -0.42 0.11
N ASP A 98 -16.69 0.50 -0.77
CA ASP A 98 -17.05 1.92 -0.60
C ASP A 98 -18.57 2.12 -0.54
N GLU A 99 -19.34 1.33 -1.30
CA GLU A 99 -20.79 1.44 -1.38
C GLU A 99 -21.50 1.12 -0.07
N THR A 100 -20.94 0.20 0.73
CA THR A 100 -21.59 -0.31 1.95
C THR A 100 -20.78 -0.06 3.22
N ASP A 101 -19.54 0.38 3.09
CA ASP A 101 -18.58 0.55 4.18
C ASP A 101 -18.22 -0.79 4.89
N GLU A 102 -18.49 -1.91 4.24
CA GLU A 102 -18.10 -3.22 4.76
C GLU A 102 -16.61 -3.46 4.59
N ARG A 103 -15.97 -3.98 5.62
CA ARG A 103 -14.53 -4.31 5.59
C ARG A 103 -14.33 -5.59 4.78
N CYS A 104 -13.50 -5.51 3.76
CA CYS A 104 -13.25 -6.63 2.85
C CYS A 104 -11.95 -7.36 3.17
N ALA A 105 -10.90 -6.64 3.54
CA ALA A 105 -9.60 -7.24 3.82
C ALA A 105 -8.74 -6.31 4.66
N VAL A 106 -7.78 -6.91 5.35
CA VAL A 106 -6.70 -6.19 6.04
C VAL A 106 -5.39 -6.80 5.57
N ILE A 107 -4.55 -5.97 4.97
CA ILE A 107 -3.23 -6.38 4.44
C ILE A 107 -2.17 -5.63 5.22
N VAL A 108 -1.17 -6.35 5.73
CA VAL A 108 -0.01 -5.73 6.37
C VAL A 108 1.23 -6.06 5.54
N LEU A 109 1.91 -5.02 5.09
CA LEU A 109 3.14 -5.15 4.31
C LEU A 109 4.30 -4.54 5.08
N LYS A 110 5.38 -5.29 5.20
CA LYS A 110 6.66 -4.76 5.66
C LYS A 110 7.57 -4.61 4.44
N GLN A 111 8.08 -3.41 4.23
CA GLN A 111 8.93 -3.08 3.10
C GLN A 111 10.26 -2.53 3.62
N ALA A 112 11.35 -3.06 3.09
CA ALA A 112 12.69 -2.57 3.38
C ALA A 112 13.04 -1.47 2.38
N ALA A 113 13.94 -0.56 2.78
CA ALA A 113 14.50 0.41 1.85
C ALA A 113 15.78 -0.16 1.25
N ILE A 114 15.88 -0.11 -0.07
CA ILE A 114 17.09 -0.52 -0.79
C ILE A 114 17.56 0.58 -1.74
N ASP A 115 18.85 0.55 -2.02
CA ASP A 115 19.44 1.32 -3.11
C ASP A 115 19.18 0.53 -4.41
N THR A 116 18.45 1.12 -5.36
CA THR A 116 18.09 0.44 -6.61
C THR A 116 19.28 0.22 -7.53
N SER A 117 20.39 0.97 -7.36
CA SER A 117 21.60 0.80 -8.16
C SER A 117 22.38 -0.46 -7.76
N THR A 118 22.43 -0.76 -6.48
CA THR A 118 23.24 -1.86 -5.92
C THR A 118 22.39 -3.01 -5.41
N PHE A 119 21.10 -2.77 -5.22
CA PHE A 119 20.15 -3.69 -4.60
C PHE A 119 20.58 -4.12 -3.19
N THR A 120 21.10 -3.15 -2.44
CA THR A 120 21.50 -3.36 -1.04
C THR A 120 20.70 -2.46 -0.12
N GLY A 121 20.59 -2.85 1.14
CA GLY A 121 19.86 -2.08 2.14
C GLY A 121 20.39 -0.66 2.29
N THR A 122 19.49 0.29 2.46
CA THR A 122 19.83 1.70 2.68
C THR A 122 18.90 2.31 3.71
N GLU A 123 19.23 3.49 4.20
CA GLU A 123 18.32 4.24 5.05
C GLU A 123 17.28 4.97 4.20
N LEU A 124 16.08 5.13 4.75
CA LEU A 124 15.05 5.96 4.15
C LEU A 124 15.56 7.42 4.10
N PRO A 125 15.41 8.12 2.96
CA PRO A 125 15.68 9.56 2.92
C PRO A 125 14.86 10.29 3.99
N ASP A 126 15.44 11.33 4.58
CA ASP A 126 14.84 12.04 5.72
C ASP A 126 13.43 12.57 5.40
N ASP A 127 13.22 13.11 4.21
CA ASP A 127 11.93 13.64 3.80
C ASP A 127 10.87 12.52 3.65
N ILE A 128 11.26 11.39 3.11
CA ILE A 128 10.35 10.23 2.98
C ILE A 128 10.03 9.66 4.35
N HIS A 129 11.03 9.55 5.22
CA HIS A 129 10.80 9.12 6.61
C HIS A 129 9.82 10.05 7.32
N ALA A 130 9.96 11.36 7.15
CA ALA A 130 9.05 12.34 7.74
C ALA A 130 7.62 12.22 7.20
N LEU A 131 7.49 12.01 5.87
CA LEU A 131 6.17 11.80 5.25
C LEU A 131 5.46 10.58 5.81
N LEU A 132 6.18 9.47 5.92
CA LEU A 132 5.62 8.23 6.48
C LEU A 132 5.32 8.37 7.97
N SER A 133 6.18 9.07 8.71
CA SER A 133 6.01 9.30 10.14
C SER A 133 4.71 10.04 10.47
N ALA A 134 4.27 10.94 9.58
CA ALA A 134 3.02 11.68 9.75
C ALA A 134 1.78 10.75 9.74
N HIS A 135 1.92 9.54 9.20
CA HIS A 135 0.85 8.55 9.14
C HIS A 135 1.02 7.40 10.13
N LEU A 136 2.00 7.51 11.02
CA LEU A 136 2.24 6.51 12.04
C LEU A 136 1.09 6.51 13.03
N VAL A 137 0.50 5.33 13.26
CA VAL A 137 -0.59 5.19 14.22
C VAL A 137 -0.05 5.26 15.64
N ALA A 138 -0.84 5.81 16.54
CA ALA A 138 -0.49 5.84 17.96
C ALA A 138 -0.44 4.41 18.51
N ALA A 139 0.57 4.15 19.33
CA ALA A 139 0.74 2.85 19.97
C ALA A 139 -0.39 2.56 20.96
#